data_db4bf06e59cb08579763fea56fdc88f3
#
_entry.id   db4bf06e59cb08579763fea56fdc88f3
#
_cell.length_a   1.000
_cell.length_b   1.000
_cell.length_c   1.000
_cell.angle_alpha   90.00
_cell.angle_beta   90.00
_cell.angle_gamma   90.00
#
_symmetry.space_group_name_H-M   'P 1'
#
loop_
_entity.id
_entity.type
_entity.pdbx_description
1 polymer ?
#
loop_
_entity_poly.entity_id
_entity_poly.type
_entity_poly.pdbx_seq_one_letter_code
_entity_poly.pdbx_strand_id
1 'polypeptide(L)'
;MSAVQKWSNDLSEDKSVCLQLHGDLEATLIASLDSYKHAETCGDKGKDSTMQQRLGNAWNELGVYYMKATFVMDYAKDVKLVEKYWKSSYSCLTDGLACFDVCNDIPNRALVSANLGRLMRQCAAVFSSLATDQNEEFSQQEKVYYYDKAISYYQSALQILKNRHSHTDIWSSIQYDLSGVCYAYGSLLQDRAPLLRLSTQEGIDLQHRLSVKCFKFS
;
A
#
# COMPACT_ATOMS: atom_id res chain seq x y z
N MET A 1 1.41 17.14 13.13
CA MET A 1 2.18 16.73 11.94
C MET A 1 3.00 15.52 12.31
N SER A 2 2.86 14.39 11.60
CA SER A 2 3.71 13.22 11.84
C SER A 2 5.14 13.52 11.37
N ALA A 3 6.14 12.83 11.97
CA ALA A 3 7.56 12.96 11.56
C ALA A 3 7.72 12.69 10.04
N VAL A 4 6.94 11.78 9.50
CA VAL A 4 6.89 11.45 8.07
C VAL A 4 6.40 12.61 7.20
N GLN A 5 5.49 13.43 7.70
CA GLN A 5 4.97 14.59 6.97
C GLN A 5 5.96 15.75 6.94
N LYS A 6 6.73 15.93 8.03
CA LYS A 6 7.81 16.89 8.11
C LYS A 6 8.93 16.54 7.13
N TRP A 7 9.32 15.26 7.08
CA TRP A 7 10.31 14.74 6.14
C TRP A 7 9.92 14.97 4.66
N SER A 8 8.65 14.78 4.29
CA SER A 8 8.17 15.02 2.91
C SER A 8 8.28 16.48 2.47
N ASN A 9 8.22 17.44 3.41
CA ASN A 9 8.30 18.87 3.10
C ASN A 9 9.75 19.38 3.02
N ASP A 10 10.68 18.75 3.77
CA ASP A 10 12.09 19.16 3.83
C ASP A 10 12.93 18.59 2.64
N LEU A 11 12.33 17.77 1.80
CA LEU A 11 12.99 17.10 0.65
C LEU A 11 13.52 18.03 -0.45
N SER A 12 13.21 19.32 -0.40
CA SER A 12 13.56 20.24 -1.49
C SER A 12 14.94 20.89 -1.37
N GLU A 13 15.61 20.83 -0.22
CA GLU A 13 16.76 21.71 0.03
C GLU A 13 18.13 21.03 0.14
N ASP A 14 18.28 19.78 0.64
CA ASP A 14 19.59 19.10 0.67
C ASP A 14 19.46 17.57 0.72
N LYS A 15 19.89 16.91 -0.36
CA LYS A 15 19.82 15.45 -0.52
C LYS A 15 20.60 14.68 0.57
N SER A 16 21.66 15.27 1.12
CA SER A 16 22.47 14.63 2.17
C SER A 16 21.77 14.66 3.52
N VAL A 17 21.14 15.78 3.86
CA VAL A 17 20.32 15.93 5.08
C VAL A 17 19.09 15.01 5.01
N CYS A 18 18.47 14.90 3.84
CA CYS A 18 17.36 14.00 3.62
C CYS A 18 17.74 12.53 3.85
N LEU A 19 18.89 12.07 3.37
CA LEU A 19 19.37 10.71 3.57
C LEU A 19 19.70 10.42 5.04
N GLN A 20 20.26 11.37 5.77
CA GLN A 20 20.52 11.22 7.19
C GLN A 20 19.23 11.15 8.00
N LEU A 21 18.28 12.07 7.78
CA LEU A 21 16.97 12.07 8.41
C LEU A 21 16.19 10.78 8.12
N HIS A 22 16.35 10.23 6.92
CA HIS A 22 15.80 8.94 6.53
C HIS A 22 16.37 7.81 7.37
N GLY A 23 17.70 7.73 7.51
CA GLY A 23 18.36 6.71 8.34
C GLY A 23 17.98 6.80 9.82
N ASP A 24 17.91 8.00 10.36
CA ASP A 24 17.53 8.25 11.75
C ASP A 24 16.08 7.86 12.04
N LEU A 25 15.17 8.15 11.11
CA LEU A 25 13.77 7.76 11.21
C LEU A 25 13.58 6.24 11.13
N GLU A 26 14.26 5.58 10.20
CA GLU A 26 14.24 4.11 10.06
C GLU A 26 14.74 3.45 11.34
N ALA A 27 15.90 3.88 11.86
CA ALA A 27 16.46 3.37 13.10
C ALA A 27 15.53 3.55 14.30
N THR A 28 14.87 4.71 14.40
CA THR A 28 13.92 5.00 15.47
C THR A 28 12.68 4.09 15.39
N LEU A 29 12.14 3.87 14.21
CA LEU A 29 10.98 2.99 14.01
C LEU A 29 11.34 1.53 14.33
N ILE A 30 12.51 1.06 13.91
CA ILE A 30 13.01 -0.29 14.23
C ILE A 30 13.21 -0.45 15.73
N ALA A 31 13.87 0.50 16.40
CA ALA A 31 14.09 0.44 17.84
C ALA A 31 12.77 0.43 18.63
N SER A 32 11.78 1.20 18.19
CA SER A 32 10.43 1.20 18.77
C SER A 32 9.77 -0.17 18.61
N LEU A 33 9.83 -0.76 17.42
CA LEU A 33 9.29 -2.08 17.13
C LEU A 33 9.95 -3.17 17.97
N ASP A 34 11.29 -3.15 18.09
CA ASP A 34 12.03 -4.12 18.89
C ASP A 34 11.71 -4.00 20.38
N SER A 35 11.49 -2.77 20.87
CA SER A 35 11.04 -2.54 22.25
C SER A 35 9.67 -3.16 22.52
N TYR A 36 8.71 -3.04 21.58
CA TYR A 36 7.39 -3.68 21.73
C TYR A 36 7.47 -5.20 21.64
N LYS A 37 8.28 -5.76 20.73
CA LYS A 37 8.53 -7.21 20.64
C LYS A 37 9.13 -7.75 21.94
N HIS A 38 10.11 -7.04 22.50
CA HIS A 38 10.71 -7.43 23.76
C HIS A 38 9.70 -7.40 24.91
N ALA A 39 8.88 -6.34 25.00
CA ALA A 39 7.82 -6.24 25.99
C ALA A 39 6.79 -7.37 25.86
N GLU A 40 6.42 -7.76 24.63
CA GLU A 40 5.52 -8.90 24.36
C GLU A 40 6.11 -10.22 24.90
N THR A 41 7.42 -10.44 24.71
CA THR A 41 8.09 -11.67 25.18
C THR A 41 8.26 -11.74 26.70
N CYS A 42 8.34 -10.59 27.37
CA CYS A 42 8.50 -10.48 28.82
C CYS A 42 7.16 -10.47 29.59
N GLY A 43 6.04 -10.22 28.90
CA GLY A 43 4.71 -10.17 29.50
C GLY A 43 4.16 -11.56 29.85
N ASP A 44 3.22 -11.59 30.80
CA ASP A 44 2.47 -12.81 31.14
C ASP A 44 1.73 -13.34 29.91
N LYS A 45 1.71 -14.66 29.72
CA LYS A 45 1.32 -15.42 28.51
C LYS A 45 -0.12 -15.22 27.99
N GLY A 46 -0.86 -14.23 28.45
CA GLY A 46 -2.09 -13.77 27.84
C GLY A 46 -1.77 -12.74 26.77
N LYS A 47 -2.16 -12.97 25.51
CA LYS A 47 -2.05 -11.99 24.44
C LYS A 47 -2.77 -10.70 24.85
N ASP A 48 -2.04 -9.76 25.47
CA ASP A 48 -2.59 -8.46 25.83
C ASP A 48 -3.02 -7.73 24.54
N SER A 49 -4.32 -7.53 24.40
CA SER A 49 -4.93 -6.85 23.25
C SER A 49 -4.31 -5.46 23.02
N THR A 50 -3.97 -4.75 24.11
CA THR A 50 -3.32 -3.43 24.02
C THR A 50 -1.90 -3.54 23.47
N MET A 51 -1.16 -4.58 23.86
CA MET A 51 0.19 -4.82 23.34
C MET A 51 0.15 -5.19 21.86
N GLN A 52 -0.79 -6.06 21.45
CA GLN A 52 -0.97 -6.40 20.04
C GLN A 52 -1.34 -5.18 19.19
N GLN A 53 -2.20 -4.29 19.73
CA GLN A 53 -2.55 -3.05 19.04
C GLN A 53 -1.33 -2.13 18.87
N ARG A 54 -0.50 -1.96 19.91
CA ARG A 54 0.72 -1.14 19.84
C ARG A 54 1.73 -1.73 18.86
N LEU A 55 1.93 -3.04 18.91
CA LEU A 55 2.83 -3.75 18.01
C LEU A 55 2.33 -3.63 16.55
N GLY A 56 1.03 -3.80 16.33
CA GLY A 56 0.41 -3.62 15.01
C GLY A 56 0.59 -2.20 14.47
N ASN A 57 0.45 -1.18 15.33
CA ASN A 57 0.71 0.21 14.94
C ASN A 57 2.18 0.43 14.56
N ALA A 58 3.14 -0.09 15.35
CA ALA A 58 4.57 0.04 15.04
C ALA A 58 4.93 -0.64 13.70
N TRP A 59 4.39 -1.83 13.44
CA TRP A 59 4.54 -2.52 12.17
C TRP A 59 3.94 -1.73 11.00
N ASN A 60 2.74 -1.17 11.18
CA ASN A 60 2.10 -0.35 10.15
C ASN A 60 2.90 0.90 9.83
N GLU A 61 3.39 1.63 10.84
CA GLU A 61 4.20 2.84 10.64
C GLU A 61 5.51 2.52 9.88
N LEU A 62 6.20 1.44 10.25
CA LEU A 62 7.41 1.01 9.55
C LEU A 62 7.10 0.58 8.11
N GLY A 63 6.01 -0.14 7.88
CA GLY A 63 5.56 -0.53 6.55
C GLY A 63 5.22 0.67 5.66
N VAL A 64 4.49 1.66 6.20
CA VAL A 64 4.18 2.92 5.51
C VAL A 64 5.44 3.74 5.24
N TYR A 65 6.38 3.74 6.18
CA TYR A 65 7.68 4.39 5.99
C TYR A 65 8.40 3.80 4.77
N TYR A 66 8.60 2.47 4.70
CA TYR A 66 9.24 1.83 3.56
C TYR A 66 8.51 2.10 2.23
N MET A 67 7.18 2.06 2.24
CA MET A 67 6.38 2.41 1.07
C MET A 67 6.64 3.84 0.60
N LYS A 68 6.67 4.82 1.53
CA LYS A 68 6.90 6.23 1.18
C LYS A 68 8.34 6.51 0.78
N ALA A 69 9.32 5.83 1.35
CA ALA A 69 10.72 5.98 1.01
C ALA A 69 10.99 5.72 -0.49
N THR A 70 10.24 4.83 -1.11
CA THR A 70 10.39 4.56 -2.55
C THR A 70 9.97 5.71 -3.45
N PHE A 71 9.13 6.67 -3.00
CA PHE A 71 8.73 7.81 -3.83
C PHE A 71 9.87 8.80 -4.12
N VAL A 72 10.91 8.81 -3.28
CA VAL A 72 12.04 9.73 -3.42
C VAL A 72 13.24 9.11 -4.14
N MET A 73 13.12 7.85 -4.52
CA MET A 73 14.18 7.11 -5.20
C MET A 73 14.11 7.29 -6.72
N ASP A 74 15.26 7.28 -7.34
CA ASP A 74 15.35 7.18 -8.80
C ASP A 74 15.18 5.72 -9.21
N TYR A 75 13.98 5.35 -9.61
CA TYR A 75 13.63 3.96 -9.95
C TYR A 75 14.56 3.35 -11.00
N ALA A 76 15.04 4.15 -11.95
CA ALA A 76 15.91 3.65 -13.01
C ALA A 76 17.30 3.28 -12.50
N LYS A 77 17.78 3.97 -11.46
CA LYS A 77 19.11 3.74 -10.88
C LYS A 77 19.08 2.77 -9.70
N ASP A 78 18.01 2.79 -8.91
CA ASP A 78 17.95 2.17 -7.59
C ASP A 78 16.98 0.96 -7.55
N VAL A 79 16.74 0.28 -8.68
CA VAL A 79 15.73 -0.81 -8.82
C VAL A 79 15.81 -1.84 -7.69
N LYS A 80 17.02 -2.33 -7.35
CA LYS A 80 17.21 -3.33 -6.29
C LYS A 80 16.84 -2.79 -4.90
N LEU A 81 17.11 -1.52 -4.64
CA LEU A 81 16.79 -0.87 -3.37
C LEU A 81 15.29 -0.64 -3.26
N VAL A 82 14.65 -0.21 -4.33
CA VAL A 82 13.19 -0.06 -4.41
C VAL A 82 12.49 -1.40 -4.16
N GLU A 83 12.96 -2.47 -4.81
CA GLU A 83 12.43 -3.82 -4.59
C GLU A 83 12.60 -4.29 -3.15
N LYS A 84 13.76 -4.02 -2.53
CA LYS A 84 13.99 -4.32 -1.12
C LYS A 84 12.97 -3.60 -0.23
N TYR A 85 12.75 -2.30 -0.45
CA TYR A 85 11.81 -1.52 0.34
C TYR A 85 10.35 -1.96 0.14
N TRP A 86 9.96 -2.35 -1.05
CA TRP A 86 8.63 -2.92 -1.26
C TRP A 86 8.44 -4.22 -0.50
N LYS A 87 9.42 -5.12 -0.54
CA LYS A 87 9.38 -6.39 0.22
C LYS A 87 9.32 -6.12 1.72
N SER A 88 10.12 -5.18 2.22
CA SER A 88 10.10 -4.78 3.62
C SER A 88 8.76 -4.16 4.02
N SER A 89 8.21 -3.27 3.19
CA SER A 89 6.89 -2.68 3.40
C SER A 89 5.80 -3.75 3.47
N TYR A 90 5.79 -4.67 2.50
CA TYR A 90 4.80 -5.75 2.44
C TYR A 90 4.86 -6.65 3.68
N SER A 91 6.07 -7.05 4.10
CA SER A 91 6.25 -7.85 5.31
C SER A 91 5.74 -7.12 6.55
N CYS A 92 6.16 -5.87 6.76
CA CYS A 92 5.73 -5.08 7.92
C CYS A 92 4.21 -4.89 7.96
N LEU A 93 3.60 -4.54 6.84
CA LEU A 93 2.13 -4.38 6.77
C LEU A 93 1.41 -5.71 7.04
N THR A 94 1.93 -6.83 6.56
CA THR A 94 1.35 -8.15 6.80
C THR A 94 1.46 -8.55 8.28
N ASP A 95 2.62 -8.29 8.92
CA ASP A 95 2.81 -8.54 10.34
C ASP A 95 1.91 -7.64 11.20
N GLY A 96 1.74 -6.37 10.81
CA GLY A 96 0.80 -5.44 11.45
C GLY A 96 -0.65 -5.91 11.34
N LEU A 97 -1.06 -6.40 10.18
CA LEU A 97 -2.39 -6.97 9.96
C LEU A 97 -2.63 -8.17 10.89
N ALA A 98 -1.66 -9.06 11.04
CA ALA A 98 -1.74 -10.21 11.92
C ALA A 98 -1.91 -9.80 13.40
N CYS A 99 -1.23 -8.76 13.86
CA CYS A 99 -1.42 -8.22 15.21
C CYS A 99 -2.85 -7.69 15.42
N PHE A 100 -3.38 -6.94 14.46
CA PHE A 100 -4.75 -6.43 14.55
C PHE A 100 -5.82 -7.51 14.39
N ASP A 101 -5.54 -8.61 13.68
CA ASP A 101 -6.41 -9.78 13.65
C ASP A 101 -6.51 -10.43 15.04
N VAL A 102 -5.40 -10.55 15.75
CA VAL A 102 -5.37 -11.13 17.11
C VAL A 102 -6.19 -10.31 18.11
N CYS A 103 -6.11 -8.98 18.06
CA CYS A 103 -6.88 -8.11 18.98
C CYS A 103 -8.25 -7.70 18.43
N ASN A 104 -8.64 -8.19 17.24
CA ASN A 104 -9.90 -7.89 16.56
C ASN A 104 -10.14 -6.37 16.37
N ASP A 105 -9.09 -5.62 16.06
CA ASP A 105 -9.16 -4.16 15.83
C ASP A 105 -9.63 -3.89 14.39
N ILE A 106 -10.94 -3.83 14.21
CA ILE A 106 -11.60 -3.68 12.90
C ILE A 106 -11.10 -2.46 12.12
N PRO A 107 -11.06 -1.22 12.68
CA PRO A 107 -10.62 -0.05 11.93
C PRO A 107 -9.15 -0.14 11.49
N ASN A 108 -8.26 -0.58 12.36
CA ASN A 108 -6.84 -0.71 12.01
C ASN A 108 -6.58 -1.84 11.03
N ARG A 109 -7.30 -2.97 11.11
CA ARG A 109 -7.28 -4.03 10.08
C ARG A 109 -7.64 -3.50 8.70
N ALA A 110 -8.71 -2.72 8.61
CA ALA A 110 -9.15 -2.11 7.36
C ALA A 110 -8.10 -1.10 6.83
N LEU A 111 -7.53 -0.28 7.72
CA LEU A 111 -6.50 0.69 7.36
C LEU A 111 -5.24 0.01 6.81
N VAL A 112 -4.75 -1.05 7.46
CA VAL A 112 -3.56 -1.79 7.00
C VAL A 112 -3.85 -2.51 5.69
N SER A 113 -5.04 -3.10 5.52
CA SER A 113 -5.44 -3.68 4.24
C SER A 113 -5.46 -2.62 3.13
N ALA A 114 -5.92 -1.41 3.41
CA ALA A 114 -5.85 -0.29 2.46
C ALA A 114 -4.40 0.13 2.15
N ASN A 115 -3.50 0.12 3.14
CA ASN A 115 -2.08 0.40 2.93
C ASN A 115 -1.41 -0.66 2.04
N LEU A 116 -1.77 -1.95 2.18
CA LEU A 116 -1.36 -3.00 1.24
C LEU A 116 -1.88 -2.71 -0.18
N GLY A 117 -3.11 -2.24 -0.32
CA GLY A 117 -3.66 -1.79 -1.60
C GLY A 117 -2.86 -0.63 -2.21
N ARG A 118 -2.49 0.37 -1.40
CA ARG A 118 -1.64 1.51 -1.82
C ARG A 118 -0.26 1.04 -2.28
N LEU A 119 0.36 0.11 -1.54
CA LEU A 119 1.64 -0.49 -1.92
C LEU A 119 1.54 -1.19 -3.28
N MET A 120 0.52 -2.01 -3.51
CA MET A 120 0.34 -2.69 -4.80
C MET A 120 0.12 -1.70 -5.94
N ARG A 121 -0.69 -0.66 -5.74
CA ARG A 121 -0.88 0.43 -6.72
C ARG A 121 0.44 1.11 -7.07
N GLN A 122 1.30 1.34 -6.08
CA GLN A 122 2.62 1.94 -6.28
C GLN A 122 3.54 1.02 -7.10
N CYS A 123 3.56 -0.29 -6.81
CA CYS A 123 4.27 -1.27 -7.62
C CYS A 123 3.82 -1.21 -9.09
N ALA A 124 2.50 -1.18 -9.34
CA ALA A 124 1.98 -1.05 -10.70
C ALA A 124 2.48 0.22 -11.41
N ALA A 125 2.53 1.36 -10.71
CA ALA A 125 3.00 2.63 -11.27
C ALA A 125 4.49 2.59 -11.65
N VAL A 126 5.33 1.95 -10.84
CA VAL A 126 6.78 1.83 -11.11
C VAL A 126 7.05 0.93 -12.31
N PHE A 127 6.34 -0.19 -12.45
CA PHE A 127 6.48 -1.01 -13.68
C PHE A 127 6.07 -0.24 -14.94
N SER A 128 5.26 0.82 -14.80
CA SER A 128 4.98 1.76 -15.89
C SER A 128 6.19 2.58 -16.31
N SER A 129 7.03 2.95 -15.35
CA SER A 129 8.23 3.79 -15.58
C SER A 129 9.43 2.98 -16.06
N LEU A 130 9.48 1.68 -15.77
CA LEU A 130 10.58 0.79 -16.12
C LEU A 130 10.37 0.05 -17.45
N ALA A 131 9.20 0.19 -18.07
CA ALA A 131 8.92 -0.42 -19.36
C ALA A 131 9.81 0.19 -20.44
N THR A 132 10.67 -0.64 -21.03
CA THR A 132 11.39 -0.33 -22.27
C THR A 132 10.74 -1.10 -23.42
N ASP A 133 10.90 -0.61 -24.66
CA ASP A 133 10.30 -1.20 -25.87
C ASP A 133 10.54 -2.71 -26.02
N GLN A 134 11.58 -3.25 -25.40
CA GLN A 134 11.93 -4.68 -25.47
C GLN A 134 11.23 -5.56 -24.45
N ASN A 135 10.62 -4.99 -23.37
CA ASN A 135 10.00 -5.72 -22.25
C ASN A 135 8.55 -5.26 -21.97
N GLU A 136 7.89 -4.66 -22.95
CA GLU A 136 6.59 -4.03 -22.75
C GLU A 136 5.51 -5.03 -22.33
N GLU A 137 5.47 -6.22 -22.93
CA GLU A 137 4.46 -7.24 -22.62
C GLU A 137 4.60 -7.79 -21.20
N PHE A 138 5.82 -8.09 -20.77
CA PHE A 138 6.10 -8.55 -19.39
C PHE A 138 5.75 -7.45 -18.37
N SER A 139 6.19 -6.22 -18.61
CA SER A 139 5.88 -5.08 -17.76
C SER A 139 4.36 -4.85 -17.64
N GLN A 140 3.62 -5.08 -18.69
CA GLN A 140 2.17 -4.92 -18.67
C GLN A 140 1.44 -6.03 -17.93
N GLN A 141 1.92 -7.28 -17.99
CA GLN A 141 1.37 -8.39 -17.19
C GLN A 141 1.57 -8.13 -15.69
N GLU A 142 2.74 -7.66 -15.31
CA GLU A 142 3.03 -7.27 -13.93
C GLU A 142 2.11 -6.13 -13.45
N LYS A 143 1.87 -5.10 -14.27
CA LYS A 143 0.92 -4.02 -13.92
C LYS A 143 -0.48 -4.54 -13.65
N VAL A 144 -1.00 -5.41 -14.51
CA VAL A 144 -2.31 -6.04 -14.35
C VAL A 144 -2.37 -6.79 -13.02
N TYR A 145 -1.38 -7.61 -12.73
CA TYR A 145 -1.28 -8.35 -11.49
C TYR A 145 -1.33 -7.43 -10.25
N TYR A 146 -0.56 -6.34 -10.26
CA TYR A 146 -0.53 -5.43 -9.12
C TYR A 146 -1.81 -4.59 -8.98
N TYR A 147 -2.46 -4.20 -10.07
CA TYR A 147 -3.77 -3.54 -10.01
C TYR A 147 -4.86 -4.48 -9.47
N ASP A 148 -4.89 -5.74 -9.89
CA ASP A 148 -5.82 -6.74 -9.36
C ASP A 148 -5.61 -6.96 -7.86
N LYS A 149 -4.36 -7.05 -7.42
CA LYS A 149 -4.02 -7.14 -5.99
C LYS A 149 -4.45 -5.91 -5.21
N ALA A 150 -4.21 -4.70 -5.75
CA ALA A 150 -4.63 -3.46 -5.11
C ALA A 150 -6.15 -3.41 -4.91
N ILE A 151 -6.92 -3.74 -5.95
CA ILE A 151 -8.39 -3.81 -5.88
C ILE A 151 -8.84 -4.82 -4.83
N SER A 152 -8.24 -6.02 -4.81
CA SER A 152 -8.55 -7.07 -3.84
C SER A 152 -8.34 -6.60 -2.40
N TYR A 153 -7.22 -5.91 -2.11
CA TYR A 153 -6.95 -5.39 -0.77
C TYR A 153 -7.94 -4.29 -0.35
N TYR A 154 -8.28 -3.35 -1.24
CA TYR A 154 -9.27 -2.32 -0.93
C TYR A 154 -10.67 -2.92 -0.71
N GLN A 155 -11.09 -3.88 -1.53
CA GLN A 155 -12.34 -4.58 -1.35
C GLN A 155 -12.38 -5.35 0.00
N SER A 156 -11.29 -6.02 0.35
CA SER A 156 -11.14 -6.68 1.66
C SER A 156 -11.26 -5.66 2.81
N ALA A 157 -10.63 -4.49 2.68
CA ALA A 157 -10.73 -3.43 3.69
C ALA A 157 -12.16 -2.94 3.89
N LEU A 158 -12.92 -2.75 2.81
CA LEU A 158 -14.34 -2.38 2.88
C LEU A 158 -15.19 -3.50 3.49
N GLN A 159 -14.90 -4.77 3.17
CA GLN A 159 -15.59 -5.93 3.76
C GLN A 159 -15.33 -6.04 5.27
N ILE A 160 -14.10 -5.74 5.73
CA ILE A 160 -13.74 -5.72 7.16
C ILE A 160 -14.59 -4.68 7.90
N LEU A 161 -14.78 -3.48 7.34
CA LEU A 161 -15.60 -2.41 7.93
C LEU A 161 -17.09 -2.72 7.94
N LYS A 162 -17.56 -3.62 7.08
CA LYS A 162 -18.96 -4.08 6.91
C LYS A 162 -19.92 -2.99 6.44
N ASN A 163 -19.90 -1.80 7.03
CA ASN A 163 -20.80 -0.73 6.67
C ASN A 163 -20.09 0.65 6.76
N ARG A 164 -20.65 1.61 6.05
CA ARG A 164 -20.15 2.99 5.95
C ARG A 164 -20.26 3.78 7.26
N HIS A 165 -21.28 3.49 8.07
CA HIS A 165 -21.67 4.39 9.16
C HIS A 165 -20.75 4.30 10.36
N SER A 166 -20.14 3.15 10.62
CA SER A 166 -19.29 2.94 11.80
C SER A 166 -17.94 3.66 11.71
N HIS A 167 -17.39 3.81 10.49
CA HIS A 167 -16.07 4.38 10.24
C HIS A 167 -16.06 5.16 8.92
N THR A 168 -16.88 6.21 8.85
CA THR A 168 -17.16 6.98 7.61
C THR A 168 -15.90 7.52 6.95
N ASP A 169 -14.95 8.05 7.71
CA ASP A 169 -13.73 8.66 7.18
C ASP A 169 -12.81 7.60 6.55
N ILE A 170 -12.62 6.47 7.25
CA ILE A 170 -11.82 5.35 6.74
C ILE A 170 -12.48 4.77 5.49
N TRP A 171 -13.79 4.54 5.55
CA TRP A 171 -14.57 4.04 4.42
C TRP A 171 -14.42 4.93 3.18
N SER A 172 -14.63 6.23 3.35
CA SER A 172 -14.56 7.22 2.25
C SER A 172 -13.16 7.31 1.65
N SER A 173 -12.12 7.26 2.49
CA SER A 173 -10.72 7.24 2.03
C SER A 173 -10.42 5.99 1.20
N ILE A 174 -10.86 4.82 1.67
CA ILE A 174 -10.66 3.55 0.95
C ILE A 174 -11.41 3.56 -0.39
N GLN A 175 -12.64 4.06 -0.42
CA GLN A 175 -13.40 4.18 -1.66
C GLN A 175 -12.74 5.13 -2.66
N TYR A 176 -12.24 6.26 -2.20
CA TYR A 176 -11.52 7.20 -3.05
C TYR A 176 -10.28 6.54 -3.69
N ASP A 177 -9.46 5.84 -2.88
CA ASP A 177 -8.29 5.13 -3.36
C ASP A 177 -8.67 4.01 -4.36
N LEU A 178 -9.70 3.22 -4.05
CA LEU A 178 -10.22 2.16 -4.91
C LEU A 178 -10.70 2.72 -6.26
N SER A 179 -11.44 3.82 -6.24
CA SER A 179 -11.92 4.48 -7.47
C SER A 179 -10.76 4.93 -8.35
N GLY A 180 -9.70 5.50 -7.75
CA GLY A 180 -8.49 5.90 -8.46
C GLY A 180 -7.75 4.73 -9.10
N VAL A 181 -7.68 3.59 -8.40
CA VAL A 181 -7.08 2.35 -8.94
C VAL A 181 -7.91 1.79 -10.09
N CYS A 182 -9.23 1.73 -9.92
CA CYS A 182 -10.11 1.23 -10.98
C CYS A 182 -10.06 2.10 -12.24
N TYR A 183 -9.96 3.42 -12.08
CA TYR A 183 -9.79 4.33 -13.20
C TYR A 183 -8.46 4.07 -13.93
N ALA A 184 -7.34 4.01 -13.20
CA ALA A 184 -6.03 3.76 -13.79
C ALA A 184 -5.95 2.40 -14.48
N TYR A 185 -6.53 1.37 -13.86
CA TYR A 185 -6.58 0.02 -14.43
C TYR A 185 -7.49 -0.04 -15.67
N GLY A 186 -8.64 0.62 -15.61
CA GLY A 186 -9.55 0.72 -16.76
C GLY A 186 -8.90 1.40 -17.98
N SER A 187 -8.15 2.49 -17.75
CA SER A 187 -7.37 3.15 -18.79
C SER A 187 -6.30 2.22 -19.39
N LEU A 188 -5.55 1.51 -18.55
CA LEU A 188 -4.56 0.53 -19.01
C LEU A 188 -5.18 -0.55 -19.89
N LEU A 189 -6.35 -1.08 -19.52
CA LEU A 189 -7.05 -2.10 -20.30
C LEU A 189 -7.60 -1.54 -21.62
N GLN A 190 -8.05 -0.30 -21.62
CA GLN A 190 -8.51 0.37 -22.85
C GLN A 190 -7.36 0.58 -23.83
N ASP A 191 -6.20 1.01 -23.36
CA ASP A 191 -5.00 1.21 -24.18
C ASP A 191 -4.50 -0.13 -24.76
N ARG A 192 -4.73 -1.24 -24.05
CA ARG A 192 -4.36 -2.60 -24.48
C ARG A 192 -5.38 -3.27 -25.41
N ALA A 193 -6.59 -2.76 -25.50
CA ALA A 193 -7.65 -3.41 -26.29
C ALA A 193 -7.21 -3.76 -27.74
N PRO A 194 -6.46 -2.92 -28.47
CA PRO A 194 -5.94 -3.27 -29.79
C PRO A 194 -4.93 -4.43 -29.76
N LEU A 195 -4.06 -4.49 -28.73
CA LEU A 195 -3.04 -5.53 -28.60
C LEU A 195 -3.62 -6.88 -28.19
N LEU A 196 -4.68 -6.88 -27.38
CA LEU A 196 -5.39 -8.08 -26.94
C LEU A 196 -6.41 -8.58 -27.98
N ARG A 197 -6.52 -7.93 -29.15
CA ARG A 197 -7.58 -8.18 -30.14
C ARG A 197 -9.00 -8.05 -29.56
N LEU A 198 -9.13 -7.35 -28.44
CA LEU A 198 -10.43 -6.97 -27.90
C LEU A 198 -10.94 -5.77 -28.69
N SER A 199 -12.24 -5.75 -28.97
CA SER A 199 -12.84 -4.54 -29.55
C SER A 199 -12.74 -3.39 -28.57
N THR A 200 -12.65 -2.15 -29.07
CA THR A 200 -12.68 -0.94 -28.24
C THR A 200 -13.89 -0.96 -27.30
N GLN A 201 -15.01 -1.55 -27.78
CA GLN A 201 -16.23 -1.69 -26.99
C GLN A 201 -16.04 -2.64 -25.80
N GLU A 202 -15.34 -3.76 -25.97
CA GLU A 202 -15.06 -4.69 -24.85
C GLU A 202 -14.16 -4.06 -23.78
N GLY A 203 -13.20 -3.23 -24.20
CA GLY A 203 -12.39 -2.44 -23.26
C GLY A 203 -13.24 -1.44 -22.48
N ILE A 204 -14.14 -0.72 -23.13
CA ILE A 204 -15.09 0.22 -22.50
C ILE A 204 -16.04 -0.52 -21.56
N ASP A 205 -16.58 -1.67 -21.97
CA ASP A 205 -17.48 -2.48 -21.14
C ASP A 205 -16.78 -3.05 -19.92
N LEU A 206 -15.49 -3.42 -20.04
CA LEU A 206 -14.69 -3.86 -18.91
C LEU A 206 -14.41 -2.71 -17.93
N GLN A 207 -14.03 -1.53 -18.44
CA GLN A 207 -13.86 -0.32 -17.65
C GLN A 207 -15.16 0.04 -16.92
N HIS A 208 -16.27 0.01 -17.61
CA HIS A 208 -17.60 0.27 -17.04
C HIS A 208 -17.97 -0.75 -15.97
N ARG A 209 -17.72 -2.05 -16.19
CA ARG A 209 -17.96 -3.12 -15.21
C ARG A 209 -17.11 -2.95 -13.96
N LEU A 210 -15.84 -2.56 -14.09
CA LEU A 210 -14.96 -2.28 -12.96
C LEU A 210 -15.44 -1.04 -12.18
N SER A 211 -15.80 0.03 -12.87
CA SER A 211 -16.36 1.23 -12.26
C SER A 211 -17.68 0.94 -11.52
N VAL A 212 -18.60 0.19 -12.14
CA VAL A 212 -19.87 -0.21 -11.52
C VAL A 212 -19.66 -1.11 -10.30
N LYS A 213 -18.65 -2.01 -10.30
CA LYS A 213 -18.31 -2.78 -9.11
C LYS A 213 -17.86 -1.86 -7.97
N CYS A 214 -17.09 -0.83 -8.24
CA CYS A 214 -16.66 0.14 -7.22
C CYS A 214 -17.84 0.94 -6.65
N PHE A 215 -18.80 1.33 -7.49
CA PHE A 215 -19.99 2.07 -7.05
C PHE A 215 -21.04 1.21 -6.34
N LYS A 216 -21.07 -0.11 -6.55
CA LYS A 216 -22.00 -1.01 -5.83
C LYS A 216 -21.64 -1.22 -4.35
N PHE A 217 -20.45 -0.82 -3.92
CA PHE A 217 -20.03 -0.80 -2.52
C PHE A 217 -20.25 0.57 -1.84
N SER A 218 -20.83 1.54 -2.56
CA SER A 218 -21.28 2.81 -2.03
C SER A 218 -22.78 2.81 -1.70
#